data_dadde58b7f5652ddfc08fbaa0679e59d
#
_entry.id   dadde58b7f5652ddfc08fbaa0679e59d
#
_cell.length_a   1.000
_cell.length_b   1.000
_cell.length_c   1.000
_cell.angle_alpha   90.00
_cell.angle_beta   90.00
_cell.angle_gamma   90.00
#
_symmetry.space_group_name_H-M   'P 1'
#
loop_
_entity.id
_entity.type
_entity.pdbx_description
1 polymer ?
#
loop_
_entity_poly.entity_id
_entity_poly.type
_entity_poly.pdbx_seq_one_letter_code
_entity_poly.pdbx_strand_id
1 'polypeptide(L)'
;SRYRKQITEKLASLEGGKADYALCLRANIYPKEIIAAIREHSKICVNYQYDGIDRFPDIIEYLPYFDCCWVFNKNDVEKYPQHHFKATTNFYFDFPIEREGRVEGLYFLGGYEERREHQTSVFLDEARRLGLSLDFHIYCKDDRASKIFGNDGITYLDRQSILSFEQNLQKVKNCLAVVDFVQFENYGLSFRVFDALCFDKKLITTNQAVAECDFYHPDNIFIWDGESLDGLEDFFRRPYHPVPEEIKAKYAFGNWVRRILDISDEA
;
A
#
# COMPACT_ATOMS: atom_id res chain seq x y z
N SER A 1 -2.10 -1.46 25.96
CA SER A 1 -2.59 -2.15 24.76
C SER A 1 -1.85 -3.48 24.56
N ARG A 2 -2.45 -4.42 23.84
CA ARG A 2 -1.91 -5.77 23.61
C ARG A 2 -0.53 -5.72 22.93
N TYR A 3 -0.35 -4.87 21.92
CA TYR A 3 0.93 -4.74 21.22
C TYR A 3 2.04 -4.15 22.10
N ARG A 4 1.72 -3.24 23.03
CA ARG A 4 2.70 -2.70 23.98
C ARG A 4 3.33 -3.83 24.80
N LYS A 5 2.50 -4.74 25.33
CA LYS A 5 2.96 -5.92 26.07
C LYS A 5 3.85 -6.81 25.20
N GLN A 6 3.40 -7.12 23.97
CA GLN A 6 4.16 -7.96 23.04
C GLN A 6 5.54 -7.38 22.68
N ILE A 7 5.63 -6.07 22.44
CA ILE A 7 6.91 -5.41 22.15
C ILE A 7 7.80 -5.47 23.38
N THR A 8 7.29 -5.13 24.57
CA THR A 8 8.07 -5.17 25.81
C THR A 8 8.60 -6.58 26.11
N GLU A 9 7.78 -7.61 25.93
CA GLU A 9 8.19 -9.01 26.10
C GLU A 9 9.27 -9.42 25.10
N LYS A 10 9.14 -9.00 23.83
CA LYS A 10 10.18 -9.25 22.81
C LYS A 10 11.50 -8.55 23.15
N LEU A 11 11.47 -7.31 23.56
CA LEU A 11 12.68 -6.58 23.96
C LEU A 11 13.36 -7.23 25.18
N ALA A 12 12.58 -7.67 26.16
CA ALA A 12 13.09 -8.37 27.33
C ALA A 12 13.75 -9.72 26.97
N SER A 13 13.27 -10.40 25.91
CA SER A 13 13.83 -11.68 25.46
C SER A 13 15.20 -11.58 24.78
N LEU A 14 15.70 -10.36 24.52
CA LEU A 14 17.06 -10.14 24.01
C LEU A 14 18.16 -10.37 25.04
N GLU A 15 17.82 -10.77 26.28
CA GLU A 15 18.75 -11.16 27.36
C GLU A 15 19.90 -10.15 27.58
N GLY A 16 19.61 -8.85 27.48
CA GLY A 16 20.60 -7.77 27.62
C GLY A 16 21.45 -7.52 26.36
N GLY A 17 21.24 -8.26 25.29
CA GLY A 17 21.80 -8.01 23.97
C GLY A 17 20.98 -6.98 23.18
N LYS A 18 21.50 -6.64 21.99
CA LYS A 18 20.80 -5.76 21.03
C LYS A 18 20.50 -6.55 19.76
N ALA A 19 19.32 -6.29 19.18
CA ALA A 19 19.05 -6.69 17.80
C ALA A 19 19.97 -5.92 16.85
N ASP A 20 20.41 -6.54 15.78
CA ASP A 20 21.24 -5.85 14.78
C ASP A 20 20.43 -4.74 14.10
N TYR A 21 19.18 -5.00 13.79
CA TYR A 21 18.28 -4.06 13.13
C TYR A 21 16.92 -4.00 13.81
N ALA A 22 16.35 -2.81 13.87
CA ALA A 22 14.94 -2.58 14.14
C ALA A 22 14.32 -1.76 13.01
N LEU A 23 13.22 -2.26 12.45
CA LEU A 23 12.42 -1.57 11.46
C LEU A 23 11.08 -1.18 12.07
N CYS A 24 10.82 0.10 12.17
CA CYS A 24 9.53 0.64 12.55
C CYS A 24 8.73 1.05 11.30
N LEU A 25 7.53 0.53 11.17
CA LEU A 25 6.61 0.94 10.12
C LEU A 25 5.67 1.98 10.70
N ARG A 26 5.79 3.23 10.23
CA ARG A 26 4.99 4.36 10.69
C ARG A 26 5.03 4.53 12.23
N ALA A 27 6.20 4.88 12.74
CA ALA A 27 6.50 4.91 14.18
C ALA A 27 5.56 5.81 15.00
N ASN A 28 4.98 6.85 14.41
CA ASN A 28 4.06 7.76 15.09
C ASN A 28 2.72 7.15 15.54
N ILE A 29 2.42 5.90 15.18
CA ILE A 29 1.26 5.18 15.73
C ILE A 29 1.54 4.57 17.11
N TYR A 30 2.80 4.58 17.56
CA TYR A 30 3.23 4.04 18.84
C TYR A 30 3.60 5.17 19.82
N PRO A 31 3.44 4.97 21.12
CA PRO A 31 3.97 5.90 22.11
C PRO A 31 5.49 6.06 21.98
N LYS A 32 6.00 7.28 22.20
CA LYS A 32 7.44 7.59 22.09
C LYS A 32 8.33 6.72 22.98
N GLU A 33 7.86 6.38 24.18
CA GLU A 33 8.59 5.51 25.11
C GLU A 33 8.77 4.08 24.57
N ILE A 34 7.88 3.60 23.70
CA ILE A 34 8.05 2.31 23.03
C ILE A 34 9.12 2.43 21.96
N ILE A 35 9.10 3.50 21.17
CA ILE A 35 10.11 3.73 20.14
C ILE A 35 11.50 3.96 20.78
N ALA A 36 11.58 4.70 21.89
CA ALA A 36 12.82 4.86 22.65
C ALA A 36 13.37 3.51 23.11
N ALA A 37 12.50 2.65 23.68
CA ALA A 37 12.92 1.32 24.12
C ALA A 37 13.40 0.44 22.94
N ILE A 38 12.75 0.50 21.77
CA ILE A 38 13.20 -0.19 20.55
C ILE A 38 14.59 0.32 20.15
N ARG A 39 14.80 1.63 20.16
CA ARG A 39 16.10 2.25 19.84
C ARG A 39 17.21 1.78 20.78
N GLU A 40 16.94 1.71 22.08
CA GLU A 40 17.90 1.26 23.09
C GLU A 40 18.34 -0.19 22.90
N HIS A 41 17.43 -1.04 22.39
CA HIS A 41 17.64 -2.47 22.17
C HIS A 41 18.00 -2.83 20.71
N SER A 42 18.40 -1.85 19.89
CA SER A 42 18.85 -2.09 18.53
C SER A 42 20.17 -1.40 18.22
N LYS A 43 21.00 -2.00 17.34
CA LYS A 43 22.23 -1.39 16.83
C LYS A 43 21.87 -0.33 15.80
N ILE A 44 21.01 -0.69 14.84
CA ILE A 44 20.49 0.18 13.78
C ILE A 44 18.96 0.21 13.91
N CYS A 45 18.39 1.40 13.97
CA CYS A 45 16.96 1.63 14.09
C CYS A 45 16.47 2.50 12.93
N VAL A 46 15.57 1.98 12.11
CA VAL A 46 15.07 2.61 10.89
C VAL A 46 13.56 2.77 10.96
N ASN A 47 13.05 3.90 10.50
CA ASN A 47 11.60 4.10 10.29
C ASN A 47 11.28 4.12 8.80
N TYR A 48 10.19 3.49 8.42
CA TYR A 48 9.54 3.66 7.13
C TYR A 48 8.17 4.29 7.28
N GLN A 49 7.99 5.45 6.66
CA GLN A 49 6.74 6.21 6.66
C GLN A 49 5.99 5.98 5.35
N TYR A 50 4.96 5.13 5.40
CA TYR A 50 4.13 4.80 4.23
C TYR A 50 2.91 5.72 4.05
N ASP A 51 2.83 6.78 4.84
CA ASP A 51 1.88 7.89 4.70
C ASP A 51 2.65 9.19 4.54
N GLY A 52 2.09 10.18 3.83
CA GLY A 52 2.74 11.47 3.62
C GLY A 52 2.98 12.25 4.92
N ILE A 53 4.06 12.99 4.96
CA ILE A 53 4.44 13.81 6.13
C ILE A 53 3.38 14.87 6.40
N ASP A 54 2.77 15.47 5.37
CA ASP A 54 1.69 16.46 5.54
C ASP A 54 0.46 15.90 6.26
N ARG A 55 0.20 14.61 6.06
CA ARG A 55 -0.93 13.93 6.71
C ARG A 55 -0.63 13.60 8.17
N PHE A 56 0.62 13.27 8.46
CA PHE A 56 1.07 12.85 9.79
C PHE A 56 2.38 13.54 10.18
N PRO A 57 2.34 14.88 10.42
CA PRO A 57 3.53 15.67 10.70
C PRO A 57 4.17 15.35 12.05
N ASP A 58 3.46 14.71 12.95
CA ASP A 58 3.92 14.26 14.26
C ASP A 58 5.10 13.26 14.18
N ILE A 59 5.31 12.58 13.04
CA ILE A 59 6.50 11.73 12.83
C ILE A 59 7.81 12.50 13.03
N ILE A 60 7.84 13.80 12.76
CA ILE A 60 9.02 14.64 12.92
C ILE A 60 9.56 14.60 14.36
N GLU A 61 8.68 14.49 15.34
CA GLU A 61 9.06 14.38 16.74
C GLU A 61 9.71 13.04 17.12
N TYR A 62 9.62 12.05 16.23
CA TYR A 62 10.20 10.72 16.42
C TYR A 62 11.55 10.54 15.72
N LEU A 63 11.93 11.45 14.82
CA LEU A 63 13.17 11.35 14.06
C LEU A 63 14.42 11.13 14.94
N PRO A 64 14.57 11.75 16.13
CA PRO A 64 15.75 11.52 16.97
C PRO A 64 15.97 10.07 17.42
N TYR A 65 14.97 9.20 17.30
CA TYR A 65 15.10 7.79 17.66
C TYR A 65 15.64 6.91 16.52
N PHE A 66 15.81 7.45 15.32
CA PHE A 66 16.16 6.68 14.12
C PHE A 66 17.50 7.10 13.52
N ASP A 67 18.26 6.11 13.06
CA ASP A 67 19.46 6.34 12.27
C ASP A 67 19.09 6.76 10.84
N CYS A 68 17.94 6.33 10.35
CA CYS A 68 17.41 6.70 9.03
C CYS A 68 15.87 6.67 9.04
N CYS A 69 15.28 7.61 8.33
CA CYS A 69 13.84 7.64 8.07
C CYS A 69 13.57 7.64 6.57
N TRP A 70 12.92 6.59 6.10
CA TRP A 70 12.48 6.44 4.72
C TRP A 70 11.04 6.90 4.56
N VAL A 71 10.75 7.54 3.43
CA VAL A 71 9.41 8.01 3.05
C VAL A 71 9.01 7.41 1.70
N PHE A 72 7.73 7.06 1.56
CA PHE A 72 7.21 6.49 0.31
C PHE A 72 6.92 7.56 -0.74
N ASN A 73 6.76 8.81 -0.33
CA ASN A 73 6.53 9.94 -1.20
C ASN A 73 7.84 10.70 -1.44
N LYS A 74 8.38 10.61 -2.67
CA LYS A 74 9.63 11.29 -3.03
C LYS A 74 9.59 12.80 -2.83
N ASN A 75 8.40 13.41 -2.95
CA ASN A 75 8.22 14.85 -2.78
C ASN A 75 8.45 15.31 -1.33
N ASP A 76 8.30 14.42 -0.34
CA ASP A 76 8.58 14.73 1.06
C ASP A 76 10.08 14.99 1.30
N VAL A 77 10.97 14.37 0.50
CA VAL A 77 12.42 14.63 0.56
C VAL A 77 12.75 16.06 0.14
N GLU A 78 12.14 16.52 -0.95
CA GLU A 78 12.36 17.88 -1.47
C GLU A 78 11.69 18.93 -0.60
N LYS A 79 10.50 18.63 -0.08
CA LYS A 79 9.71 19.55 0.75
C LYS A 79 10.29 19.76 2.15
N TYR A 80 10.95 18.74 2.70
CA TYR A 80 11.49 18.75 4.06
C TYR A 80 13.00 18.43 4.10
N PRO A 81 13.86 19.18 3.37
CA PRO A 81 15.28 18.86 3.21
C PRO A 81 16.03 18.84 4.54
N GLN A 82 15.57 19.60 5.56
CA GLN A 82 16.17 19.66 6.90
C GLN A 82 16.07 18.35 7.69
N HIS A 83 15.21 17.42 7.28
CA HIS A 83 14.98 16.16 7.99
C HIS A 83 15.74 14.98 7.37
N HIS A 84 16.43 15.18 6.24
CA HIS A 84 17.27 14.18 5.58
C HIS A 84 16.54 12.86 5.29
N PHE A 85 15.26 12.93 4.93
CA PHE A 85 14.48 11.77 4.52
C PHE A 85 15.11 11.10 3.30
N LYS A 86 15.00 9.79 3.23
CA LYS A 86 15.34 9.01 2.03
C LYS A 86 14.06 8.50 1.37
N ALA A 87 13.99 8.61 0.05
CA ALA A 87 12.83 8.11 -0.69
C ALA A 87 12.94 6.60 -0.95
N THR A 88 11.83 5.90 -0.79
CA THR A 88 11.66 4.52 -1.24
C THR A 88 10.21 4.33 -1.72
N THR A 89 9.88 3.12 -2.19
CA THR A 89 8.52 2.76 -2.58
C THR A 89 7.86 1.90 -1.50
N ASN A 90 6.56 1.64 -1.63
CA ASN A 90 5.94 0.50 -1.00
C ASN A 90 6.46 -0.81 -1.65
N PHE A 91 6.01 -1.93 -1.18
CA PHE A 91 6.46 -3.28 -1.52
C PHE A 91 5.27 -4.25 -1.49
N TYR A 92 5.49 -5.46 -1.95
CA TYR A 92 4.55 -6.56 -1.77
C TYR A 92 5.16 -7.69 -0.94
N PHE A 93 4.31 -8.48 -0.29
CA PHE A 93 4.73 -9.73 0.33
C PHE A 93 4.52 -10.88 -0.65
N ASP A 94 5.58 -11.61 -0.94
CA ASP A 94 5.64 -12.74 -1.88
C ASP A 94 5.22 -14.07 -1.22
N PHE A 95 4.13 -14.03 -0.43
CA PHE A 95 3.60 -15.25 0.17
C PHE A 95 2.99 -16.16 -0.89
N PRO A 96 3.24 -17.48 -0.80
CA PRO A 96 2.59 -18.44 -1.66
C PRO A 96 1.08 -18.47 -1.33
N ILE A 97 0.27 -17.98 -2.24
CA ILE A 97 -1.19 -18.02 -2.15
C ILE A 97 -1.70 -18.86 -3.30
N GLU A 98 -2.45 -19.93 -3.00
CA GLU A 98 -3.10 -20.71 -4.02
C GLU A 98 -4.26 -19.92 -4.63
N ARG A 99 -4.51 -20.12 -5.93
CA ARG A 99 -5.65 -19.51 -6.60
C ARG A 99 -6.88 -20.36 -6.31
N GLU A 100 -7.83 -19.80 -5.60
CA GLU A 100 -9.14 -20.40 -5.36
C GLU A 100 -10.23 -19.63 -6.12
N GLY A 101 -11.05 -20.40 -6.88
CA GLY A 101 -12.22 -19.83 -7.54
C GLY A 101 -11.97 -19.24 -8.94
N ARG A 102 -13.00 -18.51 -9.44
CA ARG A 102 -12.97 -17.86 -10.75
C ARG A 102 -12.33 -16.48 -10.65
N VAL A 103 -11.82 -16.00 -11.79
CA VAL A 103 -11.45 -14.59 -11.92
C VAL A 103 -12.73 -13.76 -11.90
N GLU A 104 -12.86 -12.89 -10.91
CA GLU A 104 -14.05 -12.06 -10.70
C GLU A 104 -13.63 -10.60 -10.76
N GLY A 105 -14.47 -9.80 -11.34
CA GLY A 105 -14.61 -8.36 -11.28
C GLY A 105 -13.39 -7.45 -11.04
N LEU A 106 -13.71 -6.19 -10.91
CA LEU A 106 -12.77 -5.15 -10.53
C LEU A 106 -12.70 -5.10 -8.99
N TYR A 107 -11.50 -5.31 -8.45
CA TYR A 107 -11.30 -5.38 -7.00
C TYR A 107 -10.79 -4.06 -6.43
N PHE A 108 -11.44 -3.60 -5.37
CA PHE A 108 -11.00 -2.47 -4.56
C PHE A 108 -11.16 -2.78 -3.07
N LEU A 109 -10.12 -2.49 -2.28
CA LEU A 109 -10.20 -2.47 -0.81
C LEU A 109 -9.67 -1.14 -0.30
N GLY A 110 -10.51 -0.38 0.41
CA GLY A 110 -10.09 0.90 0.98
C GLY A 110 -11.09 1.49 1.95
N GLY A 111 -10.69 2.54 2.66
CA GLY A 111 -11.61 3.32 3.49
C GLY A 111 -12.45 4.28 2.65
N TYR A 112 -13.65 4.57 3.11
CA TYR A 112 -14.42 5.71 2.61
C TYR A 112 -13.66 7.01 2.94
N GLU A 113 -13.51 7.85 1.94
CA GLU A 113 -12.88 9.16 2.04
C GLU A 113 -13.72 10.17 1.26
N GLU A 114 -14.24 11.18 1.93
CA GLU A 114 -15.11 12.21 1.34
C GLU A 114 -14.47 12.88 0.11
N ARG A 115 -13.16 13.10 0.15
CA ARG A 115 -12.42 13.70 -0.98
C ARG A 115 -12.40 12.86 -2.25
N ARG A 116 -12.63 11.53 -2.15
CA ARG A 116 -12.67 10.60 -3.28
C ARG A 116 -14.10 10.25 -3.70
N GLU A 117 -15.10 10.79 -3.02
CA GLU A 117 -16.50 10.45 -3.22
C GLU A 117 -16.94 10.64 -4.67
N HIS A 118 -16.69 11.83 -5.23
CA HIS A 118 -17.02 12.12 -6.63
C HIS A 118 -16.34 11.14 -7.58
N GLN A 119 -15.04 10.98 -7.46
CA GLN A 119 -14.25 10.11 -8.32
C GLN A 119 -14.68 8.64 -8.20
N THR A 120 -14.94 8.17 -6.97
CA THR A 120 -15.45 6.81 -6.73
C THR A 120 -16.82 6.62 -7.37
N SER A 121 -17.74 7.61 -7.24
CA SER A 121 -19.08 7.56 -7.86
C SER A 121 -18.98 7.49 -9.38
N VAL A 122 -18.20 8.36 -10.01
CA VAL A 122 -17.99 8.35 -11.47
C VAL A 122 -17.47 6.99 -11.95
N PHE A 123 -16.47 6.43 -11.24
CA PHE A 123 -15.95 5.09 -11.59
C PHE A 123 -17.00 4.00 -11.50
N LEU A 124 -17.77 3.96 -10.40
CA LEU A 124 -18.80 2.95 -10.20
C LEU A 124 -19.91 3.03 -11.26
N ASP A 125 -20.36 4.24 -11.58
CA ASP A 125 -21.41 4.46 -12.58
C ASP A 125 -20.94 4.04 -13.98
N GLU A 126 -19.72 4.42 -14.36
CA GLU A 126 -19.12 4.01 -15.64
C GLU A 126 -18.87 2.50 -15.71
N ALA A 127 -18.35 1.88 -14.66
CA ALA A 127 -18.15 0.45 -14.60
C ALA A 127 -19.47 -0.33 -14.74
N ARG A 128 -20.55 0.14 -14.07
CA ARG A 128 -21.89 -0.43 -14.21
C ARG A 128 -22.45 -0.24 -15.62
N ARG A 129 -22.27 0.94 -16.22
CA ARG A 129 -22.68 1.23 -17.59
C ARG A 129 -22.02 0.27 -18.58
N LEU A 130 -20.75 -0.09 -18.35
CA LEU A 130 -19.99 -1.05 -19.16
C LEU A 130 -20.29 -2.52 -18.80
N GLY A 131 -21.19 -2.79 -17.83
CA GLY A 131 -21.52 -4.14 -17.39
C GLY A 131 -20.37 -4.88 -16.70
N LEU A 132 -19.40 -4.14 -16.13
CA LEU A 132 -18.27 -4.73 -15.43
C LEU A 132 -18.67 -5.20 -14.03
N SER A 133 -18.27 -6.40 -13.66
CA SER A 133 -18.46 -6.92 -12.31
C SER A 133 -17.58 -6.17 -11.31
N LEU A 134 -18.16 -5.75 -10.19
CA LEU A 134 -17.47 -5.04 -9.11
C LEU A 134 -17.33 -5.97 -7.88
N ASP A 135 -16.17 -5.93 -7.24
CA ASP A 135 -15.88 -6.55 -5.93
C ASP A 135 -15.21 -5.50 -5.03
N PHE A 136 -16.00 -4.47 -4.68
CA PHE A 136 -15.52 -3.34 -3.89
C PHE A 136 -15.78 -3.57 -2.41
N HIS A 137 -14.74 -3.42 -1.59
CA HIS A 137 -14.78 -3.51 -0.14
C HIS A 137 -14.42 -2.15 0.45
N ILE A 138 -15.42 -1.47 1.01
CA ILE A 138 -15.27 -0.10 1.51
C ILE A 138 -15.47 -0.08 3.03
N TYR A 139 -14.39 0.19 3.77
CA TYR A 139 -14.50 0.44 5.21
C TYR A 139 -15.14 1.79 5.45
N CYS A 140 -16.25 1.80 6.18
CA CYS A 140 -16.94 3.01 6.62
C CYS A 140 -17.39 2.88 8.08
N LYS A 141 -17.31 3.98 8.82
CA LYS A 141 -17.74 4.00 10.23
C LYS A 141 -19.26 4.14 10.40
N ASP A 142 -19.92 4.57 9.36
CA ASP A 142 -21.35 4.85 9.31
C ASP A 142 -21.95 4.48 7.93
N ASP A 143 -23.18 4.84 7.68
CA ASP A 143 -23.93 4.50 6.47
C ASP A 143 -23.78 5.51 5.31
N ARG A 144 -22.88 6.50 5.41
CA ARG A 144 -22.69 7.54 4.37
C ARG A 144 -22.31 6.92 3.03
N ALA A 145 -21.29 6.07 3.03
CA ALA A 145 -20.83 5.44 1.80
C ALA A 145 -21.93 4.65 1.09
N SER A 146 -22.75 3.89 1.81
CA SER A 146 -23.83 3.09 1.21
C SER A 146 -24.97 3.95 0.65
N LYS A 147 -25.24 5.11 1.25
CA LYS A 147 -26.23 6.07 0.74
C LYS A 147 -25.79 6.72 -0.58
N ILE A 148 -24.46 6.87 -0.78
CA ILE A 148 -23.90 7.53 -1.96
C ILE A 148 -23.68 6.53 -3.08
N PHE A 149 -22.99 5.41 -2.79
CA PHE A 149 -22.54 4.46 -3.81
C PHE A 149 -23.53 3.32 -4.09
N GLY A 150 -24.56 3.13 -3.23
CA GLY A 150 -25.47 1.98 -3.30
C GLY A 150 -24.81 0.69 -2.86
N ASN A 151 -25.42 -0.45 -3.19
CA ASN A 151 -24.95 -1.77 -2.73
C ASN A 151 -24.53 -2.71 -3.86
N ASP A 152 -24.71 -2.32 -5.12
CA ASP A 152 -24.43 -3.18 -6.25
C ASP A 152 -22.90 -3.32 -6.46
N GLY A 153 -22.39 -4.53 -6.22
CA GLY A 153 -20.95 -4.86 -6.29
C GLY A 153 -20.12 -4.28 -5.14
N ILE A 154 -20.75 -3.81 -4.05
CA ILE A 154 -20.05 -3.18 -2.92
C ILE A 154 -20.39 -3.87 -1.61
N THR A 155 -19.35 -4.25 -0.88
CA THR A 155 -19.42 -4.73 0.51
C THR A 155 -18.89 -3.65 1.45
N TYR A 156 -19.73 -3.19 2.37
CA TYR A 156 -19.32 -2.22 3.40
C TYR A 156 -18.76 -2.96 4.61
N LEU A 157 -17.54 -2.54 4.99
CA LEU A 157 -16.81 -3.13 6.10
C LEU A 157 -16.88 -2.25 7.34
N ASP A 158 -16.96 -2.88 8.49
CA ASP A 158 -16.80 -2.29 9.81
C ASP A 158 -15.58 -2.91 10.52
N ARG A 159 -15.41 -2.58 11.81
CA ARG A 159 -14.29 -3.12 12.60
C ARG A 159 -14.30 -4.65 12.79
N GLN A 160 -15.45 -5.29 12.65
CA GLN A 160 -15.62 -6.73 12.88
C GLN A 160 -15.47 -7.52 11.57
N SER A 161 -15.75 -6.87 10.43
CA SER A 161 -15.75 -7.46 9.10
C SER A 161 -14.52 -7.09 8.24
N ILE A 162 -13.50 -6.41 8.82
CA ILE A 162 -12.25 -6.09 8.11
C ILE A 162 -11.61 -7.37 7.58
N LEU A 163 -11.29 -7.37 6.29
CA LEU A 163 -10.57 -8.48 5.67
C LEU A 163 -9.18 -8.67 6.30
N SER A 164 -8.81 -9.91 6.56
CA SER A 164 -7.42 -10.24 6.91
C SER A 164 -6.50 -9.94 5.72
N PHE A 165 -5.21 -9.83 5.99
CA PHE A 165 -4.22 -9.65 4.94
C PHE A 165 -4.26 -10.77 3.89
N GLU A 166 -4.36 -12.02 4.34
CA GLU A 166 -4.48 -13.20 3.46
C GLU A 166 -5.74 -13.14 2.59
N GLN A 167 -6.90 -12.79 3.17
CA GLN A 167 -8.13 -12.61 2.42
C GLN A 167 -8.01 -11.51 1.35
N ASN A 168 -7.33 -10.39 1.68
CA ASN A 168 -7.06 -9.35 0.70
C ASN A 168 -6.22 -9.89 -0.46
N LEU A 169 -5.11 -10.57 -0.19
CA LEU A 169 -4.24 -11.11 -1.24
C LEU A 169 -4.96 -12.17 -2.08
N GLN A 170 -5.82 -12.99 -1.48
CA GLN A 170 -6.66 -13.94 -2.19
C GLN A 170 -7.61 -13.24 -3.18
N LYS A 171 -8.21 -12.15 -2.77
CA LYS A 171 -9.05 -11.32 -3.63
C LYS A 171 -8.26 -10.69 -4.77
N VAL A 172 -7.10 -10.12 -4.49
CA VAL A 172 -6.20 -9.59 -5.52
C VAL A 172 -5.85 -10.67 -6.53
N LYS A 173 -5.47 -11.86 -6.07
CA LYS A 173 -5.10 -12.98 -6.96
C LYS A 173 -6.24 -13.44 -7.84
N ASN A 174 -7.49 -13.31 -7.38
CA ASN A 174 -8.68 -13.78 -8.10
C ASN A 174 -9.38 -12.68 -8.92
N CYS A 175 -9.01 -11.39 -8.80
CA CYS A 175 -9.67 -10.34 -9.54
C CYS A 175 -9.25 -10.27 -11.03
N LEU A 176 -10.07 -9.59 -11.83
CA LEU A 176 -9.75 -9.22 -13.21
C LEU A 176 -8.71 -8.09 -13.23
N ALA A 177 -8.95 -7.05 -12.43
CA ALA A 177 -8.03 -5.94 -12.23
C ALA A 177 -8.17 -5.36 -10.83
N VAL A 178 -7.08 -4.85 -10.29
CA VAL A 178 -7.06 -4.08 -9.07
C VAL A 178 -7.39 -2.63 -9.37
N VAL A 179 -8.23 -2.00 -8.56
CA VAL A 179 -8.54 -0.58 -8.66
C VAL A 179 -7.85 0.18 -7.53
N ASP A 180 -7.20 1.28 -7.86
CA ASP A 180 -6.49 2.14 -6.93
C ASP A 180 -6.86 3.60 -7.15
N PHE A 181 -7.52 4.21 -6.17
CA PHE A 181 -7.79 5.64 -6.15
C PHE A 181 -6.77 6.34 -5.27
N VAL A 182 -6.05 7.28 -5.84
CA VAL A 182 -5.10 8.10 -5.09
C VAL A 182 -5.86 9.02 -4.13
N GLN A 183 -5.32 9.22 -2.94
CA GLN A 183 -5.95 10.08 -1.93
C GLN A 183 -5.61 11.56 -2.12
N PHE A 184 -4.43 11.83 -2.67
CA PHE A 184 -3.88 13.17 -2.85
C PHE A 184 -3.00 13.20 -4.09
N GLU A 185 -3.00 14.32 -4.81
CA GLU A 185 -2.09 14.56 -5.93
C GLU A 185 -0.62 14.42 -5.47
N ASN A 186 0.20 13.85 -6.34
CA ASN A 186 1.64 13.64 -6.10
C ASN A 186 2.00 12.75 -4.89
N TYR A 187 1.15 11.84 -4.52
CA TYR A 187 1.43 10.85 -3.48
C TYR A 187 2.21 9.65 -4.02
N GLY A 188 3.00 9.02 -3.14
CA GLY A 188 3.65 7.75 -3.43
C GLY A 188 2.65 6.65 -3.80
N LEU A 189 3.13 5.57 -4.40
CA LEU A 189 2.29 4.46 -4.85
C LEU A 189 1.77 3.66 -3.67
N SER A 190 0.48 3.32 -3.70
CA SER A 190 -0.17 2.51 -2.66
C SER A 190 0.29 1.06 -2.67
N PHE A 191 0.05 0.31 -1.59
CA PHE A 191 0.31 -1.14 -1.55
C PHE A 191 -0.47 -1.91 -2.63
N ARG A 192 -1.66 -1.45 -3.04
CA ARG A 192 -2.47 -2.08 -4.11
C ARG A 192 -1.74 -2.17 -5.45
N VAL A 193 -0.91 -1.18 -5.76
CA VAL A 193 -0.08 -1.19 -6.98
C VAL A 193 0.90 -2.35 -6.94
N PHE A 194 1.56 -2.57 -5.80
CA PHE A 194 2.54 -3.63 -5.63
C PHE A 194 1.90 -5.01 -5.47
N ASP A 195 0.73 -5.09 -4.84
CA ASP A 195 -0.06 -6.33 -4.81
C ASP A 195 -0.48 -6.75 -6.23
N ALA A 196 -0.91 -5.80 -7.07
CA ALA A 196 -1.22 -6.06 -8.48
C ALA A 196 0.01 -6.55 -9.25
N LEU A 197 1.18 -5.94 -9.05
CA LEU A 197 2.45 -6.34 -9.65
C LEU A 197 2.84 -7.77 -9.23
N CYS A 198 2.70 -8.11 -7.94
CA CYS A 198 3.02 -9.42 -7.39
C CYS A 198 2.27 -10.56 -8.12
N PHE A 199 0.99 -10.36 -8.39
CA PHE A 199 0.12 -11.39 -8.94
C PHE A 199 -0.15 -11.24 -10.44
N ASP A 200 0.64 -10.44 -11.17
CA ASP A 200 0.48 -10.15 -12.61
C ASP A 200 -0.96 -9.72 -12.95
N LYS A 201 -1.51 -8.83 -12.12
CA LYS A 201 -2.84 -8.29 -12.30
C LYS A 201 -2.82 -6.95 -13.02
N LYS A 202 -3.79 -6.76 -13.89
CA LYS A 202 -4.06 -5.43 -14.42
C LYS A 202 -4.40 -4.48 -13.29
N LEU A 203 -3.99 -3.22 -13.47
CA LEU A 203 -4.24 -2.15 -12.51
C LEU A 203 -4.98 -1.00 -13.21
N ILE A 204 -6.00 -0.48 -12.56
CA ILE A 204 -6.64 0.78 -12.92
C ILE A 204 -6.32 1.76 -11.80
N THR A 205 -5.63 2.83 -12.07
CA THR A 205 -5.21 3.79 -11.03
C THR A 205 -5.38 5.22 -11.49
N THR A 206 -5.68 6.10 -10.55
CA THR A 206 -5.64 7.56 -10.78
C THR A 206 -4.27 8.17 -10.48
N ASN A 207 -3.30 7.35 -10.04
CA ASN A 207 -1.95 7.83 -9.72
C ASN A 207 -1.06 7.86 -10.95
N GLN A 208 -0.87 9.04 -11.51
CA GLN A 208 -0.04 9.25 -12.70
C GLN A 208 1.44 8.90 -12.47
N ALA A 209 1.93 8.98 -11.22
CA ALA A 209 3.32 8.69 -10.89
C ALA A 209 3.73 7.22 -11.20
N VAL A 210 2.75 6.31 -11.38
CA VAL A 210 3.03 4.93 -11.79
C VAL A 210 3.69 4.86 -13.16
N ALA A 211 3.48 5.83 -14.03
CA ALA A 211 4.10 5.89 -15.37
C ALA A 211 5.63 6.06 -15.32
N GLU A 212 6.18 6.51 -14.20
CA GLU A 212 7.63 6.66 -13.99
C GLU A 212 8.30 5.35 -13.50
N CYS A 213 7.52 4.31 -13.23
CA CYS A 213 8.05 3.07 -12.67
C CYS A 213 8.62 2.16 -13.76
N ASP A 214 9.67 1.41 -13.41
CA ASP A 214 10.33 0.47 -14.32
C ASP A 214 9.47 -0.76 -14.68
N PHE A 215 8.39 -1.00 -13.95
CA PHE A 215 7.38 -2.03 -14.25
C PHE A 215 6.17 -1.51 -15.04
N TYR A 216 6.12 -0.21 -15.36
CA TYR A 216 4.98 0.34 -16.07
C TYR A 216 4.88 -0.20 -17.49
N HIS A 217 3.69 -0.66 -17.85
CA HIS A 217 3.32 -0.97 -19.24
C HIS A 217 1.84 -0.62 -19.49
N PRO A 218 1.49 0.04 -20.61
CA PRO A 218 0.12 0.47 -20.85
C PRO A 218 -0.87 -0.69 -21.05
N ASP A 219 -0.41 -1.90 -21.29
CA ASP A 219 -1.26 -3.09 -21.34
C ASP A 219 -1.54 -3.68 -19.93
N ASN A 220 -0.73 -3.30 -18.94
CA ASN A 220 -0.87 -3.75 -17.56
C ASN A 220 -1.56 -2.73 -16.68
N ILE A 221 -1.36 -1.43 -16.96
CA ILE A 221 -1.77 -0.34 -16.10
C ILE A 221 -2.55 0.70 -16.91
N PHE A 222 -3.81 0.86 -16.57
CA PHE A 222 -4.70 1.90 -17.08
C PHE A 222 -4.68 3.08 -16.13
N ILE A 223 -4.09 4.18 -16.58
CA ILE A 223 -4.11 5.43 -15.81
C ILE A 223 -5.40 6.16 -16.14
N TRP A 224 -6.31 6.20 -15.17
CA TRP A 224 -7.60 6.83 -15.31
C TRP A 224 -7.52 8.32 -14.91
N ASP A 225 -8.10 9.19 -15.72
CA ASP A 225 -8.11 10.64 -15.49
C ASP A 225 -9.13 11.11 -14.43
N GLY A 226 -10.01 10.22 -14.00
CA GLY A 226 -11.07 10.54 -13.03
C GLY A 226 -12.43 10.85 -13.67
N GLU A 227 -12.52 10.87 -15.01
CA GLU A 227 -13.70 11.30 -15.75
C GLU A 227 -14.30 10.17 -16.60
N SER A 228 -13.53 9.58 -17.51
CA SER A 228 -14.02 8.60 -18.46
C SER A 228 -13.23 7.28 -18.39
N LEU A 229 -13.96 6.16 -18.51
CA LEU A 229 -13.36 4.84 -18.70
C LEU A 229 -13.28 4.43 -20.20
N ASP A 230 -13.27 5.41 -21.09
CA ASP A 230 -13.08 5.15 -22.53
C ASP A 230 -11.75 4.45 -22.78
N GLY A 231 -11.79 3.39 -23.61
CA GLY A 231 -10.63 2.55 -23.87
C GLY A 231 -10.40 1.42 -22.86
N LEU A 232 -11.18 1.34 -21.76
CA LEU A 232 -11.05 0.26 -20.78
C LEU A 232 -11.37 -1.12 -21.36
N GLU A 233 -12.33 -1.24 -22.27
CA GLU A 233 -12.61 -2.51 -22.96
C GLU A 233 -11.40 -2.96 -23.79
N ASP A 234 -10.78 -2.07 -24.54
CA ASP A 234 -9.59 -2.38 -25.33
C ASP A 234 -8.40 -2.73 -24.43
N PHE A 235 -8.28 -2.05 -23.30
CA PHE A 235 -7.30 -2.39 -22.27
C PHE A 235 -7.47 -3.84 -21.79
N PHE A 236 -8.70 -4.31 -21.53
CA PHE A 236 -8.94 -5.69 -21.10
C PHE A 236 -8.76 -6.72 -22.22
N ARG A 237 -8.94 -6.36 -23.49
CA ARG A 237 -8.67 -7.26 -24.62
C ARG A 237 -7.18 -7.52 -24.84
N ARG A 238 -6.32 -6.59 -24.48
CA ARG A 238 -4.87 -6.76 -24.59
C ARG A 238 -4.37 -7.74 -23.52
N PRO A 239 -3.47 -8.68 -23.87
CA PRO A 239 -2.89 -9.57 -22.86
C PRO A 239 -2.05 -8.79 -21.86
N TYR A 240 -1.85 -9.36 -20.67
CA TYR A 240 -0.89 -8.82 -19.70
C TYR A 240 0.53 -8.93 -20.27
N HIS A 241 1.28 -7.85 -20.25
CA HIS A 241 2.68 -7.84 -20.67
C HIS A 241 3.55 -8.31 -19.48
N PRO A 242 4.28 -9.45 -19.62
CA PRO A 242 5.09 -9.95 -18.50
C PRO A 242 6.12 -8.94 -18.02
N VAL A 243 6.15 -8.66 -16.72
CA VAL A 243 7.19 -7.84 -16.10
C VAL A 243 8.37 -8.76 -15.76
N PRO A 244 9.62 -8.41 -16.14
CA PRO A 244 10.81 -9.19 -15.82
C PRO A 244 10.93 -9.47 -14.32
N GLU A 245 11.30 -10.69 -13.94
CA GLU A 245 11.38 -11.10 -12.53
C GLU A 245 12.41 -10.26 -11.74
N GLU A 246 13.50 -9.81 -12.37
CA GLU A 246 14.48 -8.92 -11.74
C GLU A 246 13.89 -7.54 -11.40
N ILE A 247 12.89 -7.07 -12.16
CA ILE A 247 12.16 -5.83 -11.85
C ILE A 247 11.18 -6.09 -10.70
N LYS A 248 10.39 -7.16 -10.77
CA LYS A 248 9.44 -7.52 -9.70
C LYS A 248 10.17 -7.73 -8.38
N ALA A 249 11.30 -8.45 -8.40
CA ALA A 249 12.08 -8.75 -7.21
C ALA A 249 12.54 -7.50 -6.42
N LYS A 250 12.75 -6.35 -7.08
CA LYS A 250 13.08 -5.09 -6.41
C LYS A 250 12.03 -4.67 -5.38
N TYR A 251 10.77 -5.05 -5.62
CA TYR A 251 9.61 -4.64 -4.82
C TYR A 251 9.12 -5.73 -3.87
N ALA A 252 9.70 -6.95 -3.92
CA ALA A 252 9.47 -7.98 -2.92
C ALA A 252 9.99 -7.55 -1.54
N PHE A 253 9.23 -7.81 -0.48
CA PHE A 253 9.55 -7.35 0.88
C PHE A 253 10.97 -7.73 1.32
N GLY A 254 11.42 -8.94 1.03
CA GLY A 254 12.77 -9.39 1.40
C GLY A 254 13.88 -8.51 0.82
N ASN A 255 13.80 -8.20 -0.48
CA ASN A 255 14.79 -7.35 -1.14
C ASN A 255 14.60 -5.87 -0.77
N TRP A 256 13.35 -5.44 -0.60
CA TRP A 256 13.06 -4.08 -0.15
C TRP A 256 13.64 -3.82 1.24
N VAL A 257 13.44 -4.72 2.21
CA VAL A 257 13.94 -4.54 3.59
C VAL A 257 15.46 -4.56 3.65
N ARG A 258 16.13 -5.42 2.88
CA ARG A 258 17.60 -5.43 2.76
C ARG A 258 18.12 -4.08 2.30
N ARG A 259 17.51 -3.50 1.27
CA ARG A 259 17.89 -2.20 0.73
C ARG A 259 17.75 -1.07 1.73
N ILE A 260 16.62 -1.00 2.46
CA ILE A 260 16.40 0.11 3.43
C ILE A 260 17.22 -0.04 4.71
N LEU A 261 17.62 -1.27 5.06
CA LEU A 261 18.50 -1.55 6.20
C LEU A 261 19.98 -1.60 5.82
N ASP A 262 20.31 -1.38 4.53
CA ASP A 262 21.68 -1.46 3.99
C ASP A 262 22.38 -2.78 4.33
N ILE A 263 21.61 -3.88 4.23
CA ILE A 263 22.14 -5.23 4.44
C ILE A 263 22.77 -5.69 3.13
N SER A 264 24.10 -5.79 3.11
CA SER A 264 24.85 -6.35 1.98
C SER A 264 24.52 -7.84 1.82
N ASP A 265 24.39 -8.28 0.57
CA ASP A 265 24.39 -9.69 0.23
C ASP A 265 25.83 -10.24 0.42
N GLU A 266 26.26 -10.42 1.66
CA GLU A 266 27.42 -11.25 1.89
C GLU A 266 26.97 -12.72 1.70
N ALA A 267 27.55 -13.31 0.66
CA ALA A 267 27.33 -14.63 0.15
C ALA A 267 27.56 -15.77 1.17
#